data_490d21b8803c2f9b4148ed824135a469
#
_entry.id   490d21b8803c2f9b4148ed824135a469
#
_cell.length_a   1.000
_cell.length_b   1.000
_cell.length_c   1.000
_cell.angle_alpha   90.00
_cell.angle_beta   90.00
_cell.angle_gamma   90.00
#
_symmetry.space_group_name_H-M   'P 1'
#
loop_
_entity.id
_entity.type
_entity.pdbx_description
1 polymer ?
#
loop_
_entity_poly.entity_id
_entity_poly.type
_entity_poly.pdbx_seq_one_letter_code
_entity_poly.pdbx_strand_id
1 'polypeptide(L)'
;MAVTQLDKGNSFRVLHQGMRAFVIANAWDAGSARVLAGLGFAAIATSSYATAGAYGTRDGRITRDQALTHARAIVDATDLPVSVDFESGFGTTANDVAETYRHAAAVGLVGATIEEIGRAHV
;
A
#
# COMPACT_ATOMS: atom_id res chain seq x y z
N MET A 1 -11.43 3.93 21.37
CA MET A 1 -11.41 2.60 20.75
C MET A 1 -10.48 2.60 19.54
N ALA A 2 -9.85 1.50 19.30
CA ALA A 2 -8.95 1.39 18.15
C ALA A 2 -9.73 1.43 16.82
N VAL A 3 -9.14 2.05 15.82
CA VAL A 3 -9.69 2.08 14.45
C VAL A 3 -9.49 0.70 13.83
N THR A 4 -10.56 0.10 13.34
CA THR A 4 -10.52 -1.24 12.73
C THR A 4 -10.16 -1.16 11.25
N GLN A 5 -9.77 -2.29 10.67
CA GLN A 5 -9.56 -2.39 9.23
C GLN A 5 -10.84 -2.03 8.46
N LEU A 6 -11.99 -2.44 8.95
CA LEU A 6 -13.27 -2.09 8.34
C LEU A 6 -13.50 -0.58 8.33
N ASP A 7 -13.21 0.10 9.45
CA ASP A 7 -13.31 1.56 9.54
C ASP A 7 -12.38 2.22 8.52
N LYS A 8 -11.15 1.76 8.42
CA LYS A 8 -10.17 2.28 7.45
C LYS A 8 -10.63 2.05 6.01
N GLY A 9 -11.15 0.87 5.72
CA GLY A 9 -11.68 0.54 4.39
C GLY A 9 -12.86 1.41 4.01
N ASN A 10 -13.77 1.65 4.94
CA ASN A 10 -14.91 2.54 4.70
C ASN A 10 -14.46 3.98 4.49
N SER A 11 -13.52 4.47 5.28
CA SER A 11 -12.94 5.81 5.11
C SER A 11 -12.27 5.96 3.75
N PHE A 12 -11.50 4.95 3.34
CA PHE A 12 -10.80 4.96 2.06
C PHE A 12 -11.78 5.00 0.88
N ARG A 13 -12.84 4.22 0.95
CA ARG A 13 -13.89 4.23 -0.06
C ARG A 13 -14.57 5.60 -0.15
N VAL A 14 -14.90 6.21 0.97
CA VAL A 14 -15.55 7.54 1.01
C VAL A 14 -14.65 8.60 0.37
N LEU A 15 -13.34 8.55 0.60
CA LEU A 15 -12.39 9.48 -0.04
C LEU A 15 -12.49 9.43 -1.57
N HIS A 16 -12.73 8.24 -2.14
CA HIS A 16 -12.84 8.07 -3.60
C HIS A 16 -14.21 8.46 -4.16
N GLN A 17 -15.21 8.61 -3.32
CA GLN A 17 -16.58 8.94 -3.72
C GLN A 17 -16.86 10.44 -3.72
N GLY A 18 -15.95 11.25 -3.21
CA GLY A 18 -16.07 12.70 -3.18
C GLY A 18 -16.00 13.33 -4.56
N MET A 19 -16.46 14.56 -4.67
CA MET A 19 -16.41 15.33 -5.92
C MET A 19 -15.01 15.90 -6.21
N ARG A 20 -14.13 15.88 -5.24
CA ARG A 20 -12.76 16.39 -5.36
C ARG A 20 -11.76 15.27 -5.23
N ALA A 21 -10.64 15.42 -5.92
CA ALA A 21 -9.47 14.58 -5.68
C ALA A 21 -8.95 14.81 -4.26
N PHE A 22 -8.39 13.78 -3.66
CA PHE A 22 -7.67 13.90 -2.41
C PHE A 22 -6.20 13.54 -2.61
N VAL A 23 -5.35 14.06 -1.74
CA VAL A 23 -3.92 13.74 -1.78
C VAL A 23 -3.65 12.51 -0.93
N ILE A 24 -3.07 11.48 -1.54
CA ILE A 24 -2.56 10.33 -0.83
C ILE A 24 -1.03 10.45 -0.78
N ALA A 25 -0.46 10.42 0.43
CA ALA A 25 0.97 10.60 0.61
C ALA A 25 1.68 9.24 0.65
N ASN A 26 2.83 9.14 -0.01
CA ASN A 26 3.63 7.93 0.01
C ASN A 26 4.54 7.89 1.24
N ALA A 27 4.36 6.89 2.08
CA ALA A 27 5.24 6.64 3.22
C ALA A 27 6.36 5.67 2.80
N TRP A 28 7.56 5.93 3.30
CA TRP A 28 8.73 5.07 3.07
C TRP A 28 8.85 3.97 4.12
N ASP A 29 8.34 4.23 5.32
CA ASP A 29 8.44 3.34 6.46
C ASP A 29 7.41 3.72 7.54
N ALA A 30 7.43 3.01 8.65
CA ALA A 30 6.54 3.28 9.77
C ALA A 30 6.74 4.69 10.34
N GLY A 31 7.98 5.16 10.42
CA GLY A 31 8.28 6.48 10.97
C GLY A 31 7.72 7.61 10.12
N SER A 32 7.96 7.56 8.81
CA SER A 32 7.40 8.56 7.88
C SER A 32 5.88 8.50 7.82
N ALA A 33 5.29 7.31 7.94
CA ALA A 33 3.83 7.17 8.01
C ALA A 33 3.24 7.93 9.20
N ARG A 34 3.88 7.85 10.36
CA ARG A 34 3.46 8.61 11.56
C ARG A 34 3.57 10.12 11.35
N VAL A 35 4.65 10.57 10.72
CA VAL A 35 4.84 12.00 10.42
C VAL A 35 3.74 12.49 9.48
N LEU A 36 3.48 11.75 8.42
CA LEU A 36 2.46 12.12 7.43
C LEU A 36 1.06 12.12 8.04
N ALA A 37 0.75 11.15 8.91
CA ALA A 37 -0.52 11.14 9.63
C ALA A 37 -0.67 12.37 10.53
N GLY A 38 0.40 12.75 11.23
CA GLY A 38 0.43 13.95 12.07
C GLY A 38 0.28 15.25 11.30
N LEU A 39 0.66 15.27 10.02
CA LEU A 39 0.48 16.41 9.13
C LEU A 39 -0.93 16.56 8.58
N GLY A 40 -1.82 15.60 8.83
CA GLY A 40 -3.23 15.68 8.45
C GLY A 40 -3.61 15.02 7.14
N PHE A 41 -2.75 14.19 6.54
CA PHE A 41 -3.13 13.41 5.38
C PHE A 41 -4.23 12.41 5.76
N ALA A 42 -5.17 12.18 4.83
CA ALA A 42 -6.32 11.32 5.09
C ALA A 42 -6.07 9.84 4.78
N ALA A 43 -5.04 9.54 3.99
CA ALA A 43 -4.66 8.19 3.60
C ALA A 43 -3.18 8.15 3.26
N ILE A 44 -2.62 6.95 3.37
CA ILE A 44 -1.20 6.68 3.10
C ILE A 44 -1.11 5.62 2.00
N ALA A 45 -0.16 5.79 1.11
CA ALA A 45 0.22 4.74 0.16
C ALA A 45 1.66 4.30 0.37
N THR A 46 1.99 3.09 -0.05
CA THR A 46 3.38 2.66 -0.14
C THR A 46 3.94 2.95 -1.53
N SER A 47 5.22 2.75 -1.68
CA SER A 47 5.92 2.87 -2.96
C SER A 47 6.87 1.69 -3.08
N SER A 48 6.81 0.96 -4.18
CA SER A 48 7.70 -0.17 -4.43
C SER A 48 9.18 0.28 -4.47
N TYR A 49 9.42 1.44 -5.03
CA TYR A 49 10.76 2.03 -5.06
C TYR A 49 11.29 2.29 -3.64
N ALA A 50 10.46 2.89 -2.79
CA ALA A 50 10.83 3.16 -1.41
C ALA A 50 11.03 1.88 -0.60
N THR A 51 10.17 0.89 -0.81
CA THR A 51 10.29 -0.42 -0.18
C THR A 51 11.60 -1.09 -0.58
N ALA A 52 11.91 -1.12 -1.87
CA ALA A 52 13.17 -1.66 -2.38
C ALA A 52 14.37 -0.94 -1.77
N GLY A 53 14.33 0.39 -1.69
CA GLY A 53 15.36 1.19 -1.06
C GLY A 53 15.56 0.85 0.40
N ALA A 54 14.49 0.62 1.15
CA ALA A 54 14.56 0.21 2.55
C ALA A 54 15.23 -1.15 2.74
N TYR A 55 15.08 -2.04 1.77
CA TYR A 55 15.76 -3.33 1.75
C TYR A 55 17.15 -3.29 1.11
N GLY A 56 17.60 -2.13 0.63
CA GLY A 56 18.91 -1.99 0.00
C GLY A 56 19.00 -2.65 -1.37
N THR A 57 17.91 -2.75 -2.10
CA THR A 57 17.85 -3.36 -3.43
C THR A 57 17.20 -2.44 -4.45
N ARG A 58 17.17 -2.87 -5.70
CA ARG A 58 16.55 -2.11 -6.80
C ARG A 58 15.04 -2.33 -6.83
N ASP A 59 14.34 -1.33 -7.31
CA ASP A 59 12.92 -1.46 -7.63
C ASP A 59 12.70 -2.63 -8.59
N GLY A 60 11.64 -3.39 -8.37
CA GLY A 60 11.35 -4.61 -9.11
C GLY A 60 12.05 -5.87 -8.57
N ARG A 61 12.85 -5.76 -7.51
CA ARG A 61 13.60 -6.88 -6.94
C ARG A 61 13.11 -7.35 -5.58
N ILE A 62 12.10 -6.70 -5.01
CA ILE A 62 11.53 -7.14 -3.75
C ILE A 62 10.59 -8.32 -4.00
N THR A 63 10.48 -9.18 -3.00
CA THR A 63 9.51 -10.28 -3.01
C THR A 63 8.15 -9.80 -2.49
N ARG A 64 7.10 -10.58 -2.77
CA ARG A 64 5.78 -10.32 -2.19
C ARG A 64 5.85 -10.26 -0.67
N ASP A 65 6.56 -11.19 -0.04
CA ASP A 65 6.67 -11.23 1.41
C ASP A 65 7.37 -9.99 1.97
N GLN A 66 8.40 -9.50 1.30
CA GLN A 66 9.05 -8.25 1.68
C GLN A 66 8.09 -7.05 1.56
N ALA A 67 7.35 -6.98 0.47
CA ALA A 67 6.35 -5.93 0.28
C ALA A 67 5.28 -5.96 1.38
N LEU A 68 4.77 -7.13 1.72
CA LEU A 68 3.76 -7.32 2.75
C LEU A 68 4.29 -7.00 4.15
N THR A 69 5.50 -7.43 4.48
CA THR A 69 6.14 -7.14 5.77
C THR A 69 6.36 -5.64 5.94
N HIS A 70 6.84 -4.98 4.92
CA HIS A 70 7.05 -3.54 4.92
C HIS A 70 5.71 -2.78 5.06
N ALA A 71 4.70 -3.18 4.29
CA ALA A 71 3.38 -2.58 4.35
C ALA A 71 2.72 -2.79 5.72
N ARG A 72 2.89 -3.96 6.33
CA ARG A 72 2.37 -4.24 7.68
C ARG A 72 2.92 -3.27 8.71
N ALA A 73 4.22 -2.98 8.66
CA ALA A 73 4.83 -2.01 9.57
C ALA A 73 4.20 -0.62 9.42
N ILE A 74 3.89 -0.21 8.20
CA ILE A 74 3.21 1.06 7.93
C ILE A 74 1.77 1.03 8.43
N VAL A 75 1.03 -0.05 8.18
CA VAL A 75 -0.34 -0.23 8.67
C VAL A 75 -0.40 -0.10 10.19
N ASP A 76 0.51 -0.77 10.89
CA ASP A 76 0.54 -0.77 12.34
C ASP A 76 0.95 0.57 12.95
N ALA A 77 1.59 1.43 12.17
CA ALA A 77 2.09 2.73 12.63
C ALA A 77 1.03 3.83 12.61
N THR A 78 -0.11 3.63 11.98
CA THR A 78 -1.12 4.69 11.79
C THR A 78 -2.54 4.16 11.83
N ASP A 79 -3.47 5.03 12.23
CA ASP A 79 -4.91 4.76 12.13
C ASP A 79 -5.48 5.09 10.75
N LEU A 80 -4.68 5.63 9.85
CA LEU A 80 -5.13 5.96 8.50
C LEU A 80 -5.26 4.70 7.62
N PRO A 81 -6.13 4.75 6.61
CA PRO A 81 -6.15 3.73 5.58
C PRO A 81 -4.83 3.71 4.81
N VAL A 82 -4.34 2.51 4.52
CA VAL A 82 -3.10 2.29 3.78
C VAL A 82 -3.36 1.48 2.53
N SER A 83 -2.91 2.00 1.38
CA SER A 83 -2.92 1.33 0.09
C SER A 83 -1.50 0.95 -0.29
N VAL A 84 -1.32 -0.22 -0.90
CA VAL A 84 0.00 -0.74 -1.25
C VAL A 84 0.25 -0.71 -2.75
N ASP A 85 1.47 -0.40 -3.13
CA ASP A 85 1.96 -0.56 -4.50
C ASP A 85 2.48 -2.00 -4.66
N PHE A 86 1.73 -2.80 -5.40
CA PHE A 86 2.07 -4.19 -5.68
C PHE A 86 2.72 -4.41 -7.05
N GLU A 87 3.20 -3.37 -7.69
CA GLU A 87 3.85 -3.50 -9.01
C GLU A 87 2.91 -4.24 -9.98
N SER A 88 3.31 -5.39 -10.52
CA SER A 88 2.45 -6.21 -11.40
C SER A 88 1.61 -7.26 -10.66
N GLY A 89 1.62 -7.27 -9.31
CA GLY A 89 0.82 -8.17 -8.48
C GLY A 89 1.53 -9.43 -7.99
N PHE A 90 2.84 -9.54 -8.21
CA PHE A 90 3.67 -10.67 -7.76
C PHE A 90 3.20 -12.04 -8.26
N GLY A 91 2.80 -12.10 -9.53
CA GLY A 91 2.40 -13.35 -10.16
C GLY A 91 2.12 -13.18 -11.63
N THR A 92 1.97 -14.28 -12.33
CA THR A 92 1.75 -14.31 -13.78
C THR A 92 0.33 -14.66 -14.18
N THR A 93 -0.48 -15.13 -13.24
CA THR A 93 -1.89 -15.50 -13.48
C THR A 93 -2.83 -14.66 -12.63
N ALA A 94 -4.09 -14.60 -13.04
CA ALA A 94 -5.13 -13.93 -12.25
C ALA A 94 -5.26 -14.53 -10.84
N ASN A 95 -5.09 -15.85 -10.69
CA ASN A 95 -5.14 -16.50 -9.40
C ASN A 95 -3.97 -16.09 -8.49
N ASP A 96 -2.77 -15.94 -9.05
CA ASP A 96 -1.61 -15.48 -8.29
C ASP A 96 -1.84 -14.07 -7.75
N VAL A 97 -2.37 -13.19 -8.57
CA VAL A 97 -2.67 -11.81 -8.17
C VAL A 97 -3.79 -11.77 -7.13
N ALA A 98 -4.83 -12.58 -7.31
CA ALA A 98 -5.90 -12.70 -6.32
C ALA A 98 -5.36 -13.16 -4.96
N GLU A 99 -4.41 -14.08 -4.95
CA GLU A 99 -3.75 -14.54 -3.72
C GLU A 99 -2.95 -13.41 -3.06
N THR A 100 -2.27 -12.59 -3.85
CA THR A 100 -1.57 -11.40 -3.36
C THR A 100 -2.54 -10.45 -2.64
N TYR A 101 -3.73 -10.22 -3.20
CA TYR A 101 -4.76 -9.40 -2.55
C TYR A 101 -5.28 -10.02 -1.24
N ARG A 102 -5.43 -11.34 -1.17
CA ARG A 102 -5.82 -12.00 0.08
C ARG A 102 -4.79 -11.78 1.17
N HIS A 103 -3.51 -11.90 0.83
CA HIS A 103 -2.42 -11.60 1.76
C HIS A 103 -2.41 -10.12 2.18
N ALA A 104 -2.70 -9.21 1.26
CA ALA A 104 -2.81 -7.79 1.57
C ALA A 104 -3.90 -7.51 2.60
N ALA A 105 -5.07 -8.10 2.42
CA ALA A 105 -6.17 -7.98 3.38
C ALA A 105 -5.78 -8.54 4.75
N ALA A 106 -5.07 -9.65 4.78
CA ALA A 106 -4.64 -10.28 6.03
C ALA A 106 -3.67 -9.42 6.85
N VAL A 107 -2.90 -8.55 6.22
CA VAL A 107 -1.98 -7.64 6.94
C VAL A 107 -2.60 -6.26 7.23
N GLY A 108 -3.87 -6.05 6.93
CA GLY A 108 -4.59 -4.83 7.31
C GLY A 108 -4.64 -3.75 6.24
N LEU A 109 -4.16 -4.01 5.05
CA LEU A 109 -4.28 -3.09 3.92
C LEU A 109 -5.73 -2.98 3.46
N VAL A 110 -6.11 -1.81 2.95
CA VAL A 110 -7.46 -1.54 2.48
C VAL A 110 -7.52 -1.14 1.01
N GLY A 111 -6.39 -1.07 0.35
CA GLY A 111 -6.28 -0.77 -1.06
C GLY A 111 -4.97 -1.27 -1.63
N ALA A 112 -4.93 -1.40 -2.94
CA ALA A 112 -3.73 -1.77 -3.66
C ALA A 112 -3.77 -1.25 -5.08
N THR A 113 -2.60 -0.98 -5.64
CA THR A 113 -2.46 -0.70 -7.06
C THR A 113 -1.68 -1.83 -7.73
N ILE A 114 -2.10 -2.15 -8.94
CA ILE A 114 -1.40 -3.09 -9.82
C ILE A 114 -1.24 -2.43 -11.17
N GLU A 115 -0.12 -2.66 -11.81
CA GLU A 115 0.15 -2.08 -13.12
C GLU A 115 0.74 -3.13 -14.08
N GLU A 116 0.53 -2.92 -15.37
CA GLU A 116 1.18 -3.71 -16.41
C GLU A 116 2.58 -3.19 -16.64
N ILE A 117 3.56 -3.91 -16.11
CA ILE A 117 4.96 -3.52 -16.20
C ILE A 117 5.61 -4.17 -17.40
N GLY A 118 6.37 -3.39 -18.15
CA GLY A 118 7.22 -3.87 -19.23
C GLY A 118 6.58 -3.93 -20.61
N ARG A 119 5.27 -3.79 -20.72
CA ARG A 119 4.60 -3.85 -22.02
C ARG A 119 4.93 -2.66 -22.91
N ALA A 120 5.06 -1.50 -22.33
CA ALA A 120 5.38 -0.29 -23.06
C ALA A 120 6.85 -0.21 -23.48
N HIS A 121 7.66 -1.13 -23.05
CA HIS A 121 9.11 -1.16 -23.32
C HIS A 121 9.51 -2.18 -24.37
N VAL A 122 8.55 -2.76 -24.99
CA VAL A 122 8.79 -3.75 -26.04
C VAL A 122 9.28 -3.10 -27.32
#